data_1955a2613cfb995a37af3a694de95666
#
_entry.id   1955a2613cfb995a37af3a694de95666
#
_cell.length_a   1.000
_cell.length_b   1.000
_cell.length_c   1.000
_cell.angle_alpha   90.00
_cell.angle_beta   90.00
_cell.angle_gamma   90.00
#
_symmetry.space_group_name_H-M   'P 1'
#
loop_
_entity.id
_entity.type
_entity.pdbx_description
1 polymer ?
#
loop_
_entity_poly.entity_id
_entity_poly.type
_entity_poly.pdbx_seq_one_letter_code
_entity_poly.pdbx_strand_id
1 'polypeptide(L)'
;QLLRSTNEDAQWLIRIVENLLSITRIHNSEEARVKKAPEAAEEVIGSAVAKTQKHYPDVEVHVSVPHELMMVPMDPLLIEQVLVNLMENAVIHGGTSRIDVTLSQQGGNAVFTVADNGRGIPLHLLNKLFDGAARSDRSSDGKRSMGIGLSVCRTVVLAHGGTIRGENKKDGGACFTVTLPMKGDDDED
;
A
#
# COMPACT_ATOMS: atom_id res chain seq x y z
N GLN A 1 21.61 -21.34 -4.39
CA GLN A 1 20.38 -21.46 -3.57
C GLN A 1 20.51 -20.70 -2.25
N LEU A 2 21.59 -20.88 -1.48
CA LEU A 2 21.84 -20.20 -0.18
C LEU A 2 21.82 -18.67 -0.30
N LEU A 3 22.54 -18.08 -1.26
CA LEU A 3 22.60 -16.63 -1.46
C LEU A 3 21.25 -16.01 -1.80
N ARG A 4 20.40 -16.75 -2.53
CA ARG A 4 19.06 -16.28 -2.89
C ARG A 4 18.12 -16.28 -1.68
N SER A 5 18.18 -17.33 -0.86
CA SER A 5 17.42 -17.41 0.40
C SER A 5 17.84 -16.32 1.41
N THR A 6 19.15 -16.06 1.53
CA THR A 6 19.66 -15.01 2.42
C THR A 6 19.21 -13.61 1.99
N ASN A 7 19.15 -13.36 0.69
CA ASN A 7 18.67 -12.08 0.16
C ASN A 7 17.16 -11.89 0.39
N GLU A 8 16.36 -12.94 0.21
CA GLU A 8 14.92 -12.93 0.48
C GLU A 8 14.63 -12.69 1.98
N ASP A 9 15.40 -13.32 2.88
CA ASP A 9 15.29 -13.13 4.33
C ASP A 9 15.70 -11.71 4.75
N ALA A 10 16.75 -11.15 4.16
CA ALA A 10 17.19 -9.78 4.42
C ALA A 10 16.14 -8.76 3.96
N GLN A 11 15.58 -8.91 2.78
CA GLN A 11 14.51 -8.05 2.27
C GLN A 11 13.25 -8.15 3.13
N TRP A 12 12.91 -9.34 3.63
CA TRP A 12 11.79 -9.52 4.55
C TRP A 12 12.00 -8.79 5.88
N LEU A 13 13.22 -8.84 6.45
CA LEU A 13 13.57 -8.11 7.67
C LEU A 13 13.49 -6.59 7.47
N ILE A 14 13.97 -6.08 6.33
CA ILE A 14 13.90 -4.66 5.99
C ILE A 14 12.43 -4.22 5.96
N ARG A 15 11.54 -4.96 5.29
CA ARG A 15 10.10 -4.65 5.25
C ARG A 15 9.46 -4.63 6.64
N ILE A 16 9.83 -5.57 7.52
CA ILE A 16 9.32 -5.56 8.90
C ILE A 16 9.77 -4.30 9.64
N VAL A 17 11.03 -3.92 9.53
CA VAL A 17 11.57 -2.72 10.19
C VAL A 17 10.88 -1.47 9.66
N GLU A 18 10.72 -1.33 8.36
CA GLU A 18 10.01 -0.19 7.73
C GLU A 18 8.55 -0.11 8.19
N ASN A 19 7.85 -1.24 8.26
CA ASN A 19 6.48 -1.31 8.76
C ASN A 19 6.39 -0.95 10.25
N LEU A 20 7.33 -1.39 11.09
CA LEU A 20 7.40 -1.01 12.51
C LEU A 20 7.70 0.47 12.69
N LEU A 21 8.61 1.03 11.90
CA LEU A 21 8.91 2.47 11.91
C LEU A 21 7.69 3.30 11.52
N SER A 22 6.90 2.84 10.56
CA SER A 22 5.65 3.50 10.17
C SER A 22 4.63 3.52 11.31
N ILE A 23 4.48 2.40 12.04
CA ILE A 23 3.60 2.32 13.20
C ILE A 23 4.11 3.22 14.34
N THR A 24 5.41 3.24 14.62
CA THR A 24 5.98 4.07 15.71
C THR A 24 5.85 5.56 15.41
N ARG A 25 5.91 5.99 14.16
CA ARG A 25 5.64 7.38 13.76
C ARG A 25 4.23 7.81 14.13
N ILE A 26 3.24 6.94 13.96
CA ILE A 26 1.84 7.22 14.30
C ILE A 26 1.64 7.28 15.82
N HIS A 27 2.31 6.38 16.60
CA HIS A 27 2.13 6.32 18.06
C HIS A 27 2.90 7.39 18.83
N ASN A 28 3.96 7.97 18.26
CA ASN A 28 4.77 9.02 18.92
C ASN A 28 4.17 10.42 18.79
N SER A 29 3.07 10.61 18.08
CA SER A 29 2.31 11.85 18.14
C SER A 29 1.42 11.83 19.38
N GLU A 30 1.56 12.80 20.29
CA GLU A 30 0.83 12.91 21.57
C GLU A 30 -0.70 12.84 21.43
N GLU A 31 -1.24 12.94 20.20
CA GLU A 31 -2.67 12.89 19.87
C GLU A 31 -3.05 11.75 18.91
N ALA A 32 -2.16 10.77 18.65
CA ALA A 32 -2.36 9.71 17.63
C ALA A 32 -2.72 10.24 16.23
N ARG A 33 -2.41 11.52 15.95
CA ARG A 33 -2.66 12.18 14.66
C ARG A 33 -1.38 12.25 13.84
N VAL A 34 -1.47 11.87 12.58
CA VAL A 34 -0.39 12.04 11.61
C VAL A 34 -0.25 13.53 11.28
N LYS A 35 1.00 14.04 11.23
CA LYS A 35 1.26 15.40 10.76
C LYS A 35 1.06 15.45 9.26
N LYS A 36 -0.12 15.91 8.83
CA LYS A 36 -0.48 16.08 7.42
C LYS A 36 -0.02 17.45 6.91
N ALA A 37 0.52 17.50 5.70
CA ALA A 37 0.79 18.71 4.94
C ALA A 37 0.23 18.53 3.51
N PRO A 38 -0.15 19.63 2.81
CA PRO A 38 -0.51 19.52 1.41
C PRO A 38 0.68 19.04 0.59
N GLU A 39 0.58 17.84 0.02
CA GLU A 39 1.63 17.17 -0.75
C GLU A 39 1.11 16.79 -2.12
N ALA A 40 1.97 16.85 -3.15
CA ALA A 40 1.63 16.43 -4.50
C ALA A 40 1.51 14.90 -4.58
N ALA A 41 0.29 14.41 -4.74
CA ALA A 41 0.01 12.98 -4.76
C ALA A 41 0.75 12.23 -5.89
N GLU A 42 0.96 12.89 -7.02
CA GLU A 42 1.69 12.36 -8.17
C GLU A 42 3.17 12.10 -7.84
N GLU A 43 3.80 12.96 -7.04
CA GLU A 43 5.20 12.79 -6.62
C GLU A 43 5.34 11.59 -5.68
N VAL A 44 4.38 11.42 -4.76
CA VAL A 44 4.35 10.27 -3.84
C VAL A 44 4.18 8.96 -4.62
N ILE A 45 3.30 8.93 -5.62
CA ILE A 45 3.15 7.77 -6.53
C ILE A 45 4.45 7.52 -7.28
N GLY A 46 5.07 8.54 -7.87
CA GLY A 46 6.32 8.42 -8.61
C GLY A 46 7.44 7.83 -7.77
N SER A 47 7.59 8.29 -6.52
CA SER A 47 8.56 7.76 -5.56
C SER A 47 8.30 6.29 -5.20
N ALA A 48 7.06 5.93 -4.92
CA ALA A 48 6.67 4.55 -4.60
C ALA A 48 6.93 3.60 -5.77
N VAL A 49 6.59 4.02 -7.00
CA VAL A 49 6.84 3.26 -8.23
C VAL A 49 8.34 3.05 -8.46
N ALA A 50 9.15 4.11 -8.33
CA ALA A 50 10.60 4.02 -8.49
C ALA A 50 11.24 3.04 -7.49
N LYS A 51 10.80 3.05 -6.23
CA LYS A 51 11.24 2.08 -5.20
C LYS A 51 10.85 0.66 -5.58
N THR A 52 9.62 0.44 -6.00
CA THR A 52 9.12 -0.89 -6.37
C THR A 52 9.87 -1.43 -7.60
N GLN A 53 10.03 -0.64 -8.66
CA GLN A 53 10.75 -1.05 -9.87
C GLN A 53 12.22 -1.35 -9.63
N LYS A 54 12.85 -0.66 -8.67
CA LYS A 54 14.23 -0.96 -8.27
C LYS A 54 14.39 -2.37 -7.70
N HIS A 55 13.39 -2.85 -6.94
CA HIS A 55 13.39 -4.19 -6.33
C HIS A 55 12.85 -5.28 -7.28
N TYR A 56 11.91 -4.90 -8.17
CA TYR A 56 11.22 -5.81 -9.08
C TYR A 56 11.27 -5.27 -10.52
N PRO A 57 12.45 -5.26 -11.16
CA PRO A 57 12.66 -4.64 -12.49
C PRO A 57 11.88 -5.34 -13.61
N ASP A 58 11.48 -6.60 -13.42
CA ASP A 58 10.75 -7.40 -14.41
C ASP A 58 9.23 -7.15 -14.36
N VAL A 59 8.74 -6.36 -13.40
CA VAL A 59 7.31 -6.04 -13.27
C VAL A 59 7.02 -4.71 -13.94
N GLU A 60 6.10 -4.74 -14.89
CA GLU A 60 5.64 -3.53 -15.59
C GLU A 60 4.70 -2.74 -14.69
N VAL A 61 4.99 -1.45 -14.46
CA VAL A 61 4.12 -0.56 -13.68
C VAL A 61 3.64 0.58 -14.56
N HIS A 62 2.32 0.64 -14.76
CA HIS A 62 1.65 1.70 -15.49
C HIS A 62 1.03 2.69 -14.51
N VAL A 63 1.29 3.99 -14.72
CA VAL A 63 0.75 5.06 -13.88
C VAL A 63 -0.20 5.91 -14.70
N SER A 64 -1.40 6.15 -14.16
CA SER A 64 -2.40 7.06 -14.72
C SER A 64 -2.83 8.06 -13.66
N VAL A 65 -2.50 9.32 -13.86
CA VAL A 65 -2.79 10.44 -12.95
C VAL A 65 -3.51 11.55 -13.71
N PRO A 66 -4.26 12.42 -13.02
CA PRO A 66 -4.87 13.60 -13.64
C PRO A 66 -3.82 14.52 -14.26
N HIS A 67 -4.23 15.37 -15.21
CA HIS A 67 -3.36 16.40 -15.78
C HIS A 67 -3.09 17.55 -14.80
N GLU A 68 -4.01 17.83 -13.90
CA GLU A 68 -3.90 18.86 -12.88
C GLU A 68 -3.25 18.26 -11.62
N LEU A 69 -2.33 19.01 -11.03
CA LEU A 69 -1.63 18.63 -9.81
C LEU A 69 -2.62 18.45 -8.65
N MET A 70 -2.58 17.32 -8.00
CA MET A 70 -3.49 17.01 -6.89
C MET A 70 -2.76 17.15 -5.55
N MET A 71 -3.06 18.25 -4.84
CA MET A 71 -2.54 18.46 -3.49
C MET A 71 -3.44 17.76 -2.47
N VAL A 72 -2.86 16.86 -1.69
CA VAL A 72 -3.58 16.05 -0.70
C VAL A 72 -2.92 16.22 0.67
N PRO A 73 -3.68 16.52 1.74
CA PRO A 73 -3.15 16.58 3.09
C PRO A 73 -2.71 15.19 3.55
N MET A 74 -1.38 14.95 3.62
CA MET A 74 -0.84 13.64 4.02
C MET A 74 0.58 13.74 4.56
N ASP A 75 1.03 12.68 5.23
CA ASP A 75 2.45 12.40 5.43
C ASP A 75 2.95 11.61 4.21
N PRO A 76 3.82 12.20 3.35
CA PRO A 76 4.21 11.60 2.09
C PRO A 76 4.98 10.29 2.27
N LEU A 77 5.76 10.15 3.36
CA LEU A 77 6.53 8.93 3.61
C LEU A 77 5.64 7.77 4.03
N LEU A 78 4.61 8.04 4.82
CA LEU A 78 3.64 7.02 5.25
C LEU A 78 2.78 6.56 4.08
N ILE A 79 2.30 7.47 3.24
CA ILE A 79 1.49 7.10 2.06
C ILE A 79 2.34 6.41 1.00
N GLU A 80 3.58 6.86 0.77
CA GLU A 80 4.54 6.16 -0.07
C GLU A 80 4.69 4.70 0.40
N GLN A 81 4.88 4.47 1.71
CA GLN A 81 5.02 3.13 2.26
C GLN A 81 3.75 2.27 2.04
N VAL A 82 2.56 2.87 2.14
CA VAL A 82 1.30 2.18 1.80
C VAL A 82 1.32 1.71 0.35
N LEU A 83 1.64 2.59 -0.60
CA LEU A 83 1.67 2.26 -2.03
C LEU A 83 2.71 1.18 -2.34
N VAL A 84 3.92 1.28 -1.77
CA VAL A 84 4.98 0.25 -1.91
C VAL A 84 4.48 -1.09 -1.38
N ASN A 85 3.89 -1.13 -0.18
CA ASN A 85 3.36 -2.38 0.40
C ASN A 85 2.28 -3.01 -0.49
N LEU A 86 1.39 -2.21 -1.09
CA LEU A 86 0.34 -2.71 -1.99
C LEU A 86 0.93 -3.28 -3.27
N MET A 87 1.90 -2.60 -3.90
CA MET A 87 2.59 -3.07 -5.10
C MET A 87 3.43 -4.33 -4.83
N GLU A 88 4.17 -4.36 -3.71
CA GLU A 88 4.93 -5.57 -3.31
C GLU A 88 4.01 -6.77 -3.04
N ASN A 89 2.83 -6.55 -2.45
CA ASN A 89 1.85 -7.62 -2.28
C ASN A 89 1.39 -8.19 -3.63
N ALA A 90 1.16 -7.35 -4.63
CA ALA A 90 0.83 -7.80 -5.98
C ALA A 90 1.92 -8.70 -6.57
N VAL A 91 3.19 -8.34 -6.39
CA VAL A 91 4.33 -9.15 -6.90
C VAL A 91 4.49 -10.45 -6.12
N ILE A 92 4.59 -10.35 -4.79
CA ILE A 92 4.95 -11.50 -3.93
C ILE A 92 3.82 -12.51 -3.85
N HIS A 93 2.59 -12.05 -3.68
CA HIS A 93 1.43 -12.89 -3.46
C HIS A 93 0.58 -13.07 -4.72
N GLY A 94 0.45 -12.04 -5.54
CA GLY A 94 -0.27 -12.09 -6.81
C GLY A 94 0.49 -12.86 -7.89
N GLY A 95 1.82 -12.83 -7.88
CA GLY A 95 2.64 -13.34 -8.98
C GLY A 95 2.39 -12.57 -10.27
N THR A 96 2.22 -11.25 -10.12
CA THR A 96 1.85 -10.35 -11.22
C THR A 96 3.03 -10.05 -12.13
N SER A 97 2.75 -9.79 -13.40
CA SER A 97 3.69 -9.22 -14.37
C SER A 97 3.42 -7.74 -14.63
N ARG A 98 2.23 -7.25 -14.26
CA ARG A 98 1.82 -5.86 -14.49
C ARG A 98 1.00 -5.32 -13.33
N ILE A 99 1.31 -4.08 -12.95
CA ILE A 99 0.59 -3.30 -11.95
C ILE A 99 0.13 -1.99 -12.61
N ASP A 100 -1.14 -1.66 -12.44
CA ASP A 100 -1.73 -0.38 -12.83
C ASP A 100 -1.97 0.45 -11.56
N VAL A 101 -1.33 1.62 -11.47
CA VAL A 101 -1.50 2.59 -10.38
C VAL A 101 -2.27 3.79 -10.92
N THR A 102 -3.40 4.12 -10.30
CA THR A 102 -4.20 5.27 -10.74
C THR A 102 -4.45 6.25 -9.60
N LEU A 103 -4.58 7.52 -9.94
CA LEU A 103 -5.02 8.59 -9.06
C LEU A 103 -6.23 9.26 -9.68
N SER A 104 -7.26 9.49 -8.90
CA SER A 104 -8.45 10.23 -9.32
C SER A 104 -9.05 11.01 -8.16
N GLN A 105 -9.88 12.00 -8.46
CA GLN A 105 -10.66 12.73 -7.46
C GLN A 105 -12.11 12.29 -7.49
N GLN A 106 -12.66 11.91 -6.34
CA GLN A 106 -14.06 11.50 -6.22
C GLN A 106 -14.66 12.06 -4.93
N GLY A 107 -15.73 12.83 -5.05
CA GLY A 107 -16.51 13.34 -3.89
C GLY A 107 -15.66 14.10 -2.85
N GLY A 108 -14.69 14.91 -3.29
CA GLY A 108 -13.80 15.65 -2.39
C GLY A 108 -12.66 14.83 -1.78
N ASN A 109 -12.46 13.61 -2.27
CA ASN A 109 -11.38 12.72 -1.84
C ASN A 109 -10.41 12.42 -3.00
N ALA A 110 -9.14 12.24 -2.67
CA ALA A 110 -8.16 11.62 -3.54
C ALA A 110 -8.30 10.09 -3.44
N VAL A 111 -8.40 9.43 -4.57
CA VAL A 111 -8.56 7.98 -4.68
C VAL A 111 -7.37 7.40 -5.42
N PHE A 112 -6.57 6.63 -4.71
CA PHE A 112 -5.44 5.87 -5.24
C PHE A 112 -5.90 4.43 -5.48
N THR A 113 -5.61 3.86 -6.63
CA THR A 113 -5.81 2.42 -6.85
C THR A 113 -4.51 1.75 -7.23
N VAL A 114 -4.30 0.55 -6.73
CA VAL A 114 -3.22 -0.36 -7.14
C VAL A 114 -3.88 -1.65 -7.59
N ALA A 115 -3.88 -1.89 -8.88
CA ALA A 115 -4.50 -3.05 -9.50
C ALA A 115 -3.45 -3.93 -10.17
N ASP A 116 -3.56 -5.23 -10.04
CA ASP A 116 -2.64 -6.20 -10.62
C ASP A 116 -3.36 -7.15 -11.59
N ASN A 117 -2.57 -7.88 -12.39
CA ASN A 117 -3.04 -8.94 -13.28
C ASN A 117 -2.71 -10.36 -12.75
N GLY A 118 -2.45 -10.49 -11.45
CA GLY A 118 -2.07 -11.74 -10.84
C GLY A 118 -3.25 -12.68 -10.55
N ARG A 119 -3.05 -13.61 -9.61
CA ARG A 119 -4.05 -14.62 -9.25
C ARG A 119 -5.19 -14.10 -8.37
N GLY A 120 -5.13 -12.85 -7.91
CA GLY A 120 -6.11 -12.28 -7.00
C GLY A 120 -5.95 -12.76 -5.56
N ILE A 121 -6.93 -12.40 -4.72
CA ILE A 121 -7.00 -12.65 -3.28
C ILE A 121 -7.87 -13.89 -3.05
N PRO A 122 -7.42 -14.89 -2.26
CA PRO A 122 -8.25 -16.01 -1.87
C PRO A 122 -9.55 -15.54 -1.18
N LEU A 123 -10.70 -16.09 -1.58
CA LEU A 123 -12.01 -15.63 -1.10
C LEU A 123 -12.17 -15.65 0.42
N HIS A 124 -11.57 -16.64 1.09
CA HIS A 124 -11.61 -16.77 2.55
C HIS A 124 -10.80 -15.69 3.29
N LEU A 125 -9.90 -14.97 2.59
CA LEU A 125 -9.08 -13.88 3.12
C LEU A 125 -9.68 -12.50 2.88
N LEU A 126 -10.59 -12.33 1.90
CA LEU A 126 -11.14 -11.02 1.53
C LEU A 126 -11.70 -10.23 2.71
N ASN A 127 -12.44 -10.89 3.61
CA ASN A 127 -13.05 -10.25 4.78
C ASN A 127 -12.06 -10.00 5.94
N LYS A 128 -10.83 -10.51 5.85
CA LYS A 128 -9.82 -10.44 6.93
C LYS A 128 -8.50 -9.84 6.45
N LEU A 129 -8.49 -9.24 5.25
CA LEU A 129 -7.27 -8.73 4.61
C LEU A 129 -6.44 -7.81 5.50
N PHE A 130 -7.11 -6.99 6.28
CA PHE A 130 -6.48 -5.93 7.06
C PHE A 130 -6.43 -6.22 8.57
N ASP A 131 -6.91 -7.38 9.03
CA ASP A 131 -7.07 -7.68 10.46
C ASP A 131 -5.77 -8.14 11.14
N GLY A 132 -4.65 -8.17 10.42
CA GLY A 132 -3.34 -8.58 10.97
C GLY A 132 -3.28 -10.05 11.42
N ALA A 133 -4.43 -10.70 11.53
CA ALA A 133 -4.64 -12.04 12.05
C ALA A 133 -4.73 -13.13 10.97
N ALA A 134 -4.50 -12.81 9.70
CA ALA A 134 -4.27 -13.81 8.66
C ALA A 134 -2.92 -14.55 8.89
N ARG A 135 -2.59 -14.73 10.19
CA ARG A 135 -1.47 -15.54 10.68
C ARG A 135 -1.91 -16.97 10.71
N SER A 136 -1.15 -17.80 9.97
CA SER A 136 -1.12 -19.24 10.11
C SER A 136 -2.31 -20.05 9.59
N ASP A 137 -2.41 -20.14 8.26
CA ASP A 137 -2.36 -21.52 7.78
C ASP A 137 -0.91 -21.75 7.33
N ARG A 138 -0.25 -22.67 8.01
CA ARG A 138 1.05 -23.24 7.62
C ARG A 138 0.87 -23.97 6.29
N SER A 139 0.65 -23.20 5.24
CA SER A 139 0.85 -23.73 3.91
C SER A 139 2.35 -23.85 3.70
N SER A 140 2.79 -25.06 3.38
CA SER A 140 4.12 -25.58 3.17
C SER A 140 4.98 -24.86 2.11
N ASP A 141 4.60 -23.69 1.67
CA ASP A 141 5.26 -22.90 0.63
C ASP A 141 5.88 -21.63 1.21
N GLY A 142 6.76 -21.72 2.17
CA GLY A 142 7.80 -20.73 2.54
C GLY A 142 7.55 -19.21 2.37
N LYS A 143 6.39 -18.77 1.86
CA LYS A 143 6.04 -17.36 1.63
C LYS A 143 5.45 -16.73 2.90
N ARG A 144 6.38 -16.21 3.72
CA ARG A 144 6.08 -15.55 4.98
C ARG A 144 5.31 -14.25 4.76
N SER A 145 4.14 -14.16 5.42
CA SER A 145 3.47 -12.95 5.90
C SER A 145 2.79 -11.99 4.92
N MET A 146 1.57 -12.31 4.48
CA MET A 146 0.63 -11.33 3.93
C MET A 146 0.04 -10.38 5.00
N GLY A 147 0.18 -10.70 6.32
CA GLY A 147 -0.62 -10.06 7.37
C GLY A 147 -0.11 -8.69 7.86
N ILE A 148 1.20 -8.47 7.95
CA ILE A 148 1.76 -7.27 8.59
C ILE A 148 1.66 -6.05 7.65
N GLY A 149 2.00 -6.18 6.38
CA GLY A 149 2.00 -5.06 5.44
C GLY A 149 0.61 -4.44 5.25
N LEU A 150 -0.44 -5.25 5.09
CA LEU A 150 -1.81 -4.75 4.91
C LEU A 150 -2.41 -4.15 6.19
N SER A 151 -2.10 -4.70 7.37
CA SER A 151 -2.54 -4.09 8.63
C SER A 151 -1.87 -2.74 8.89
N VAL A 152 -0.60 -2.59 8.51
CA VAL A 152 0.11 -1.29 8.52
C VAL A 152 -0.55 -0.32 7.55
N CYS A 153 -0.86 -0.74 6.32
CA CYS A 153 -1.57 0.09 5.34
C CYS A 153 -2.88 0.62 5.92
N ARG A 154 -3.68 -0.26 6.56
CA ARG A 154 -4.94 0.16 7.20
C ARG A 154 -4.70 1.18 8.31
N THR A 155 -3.75 0.93 9.21
CA THR A 155 -3.42 1.84 10.32
C THR A 155 -3.01 3.21 9.80
N VAL A 156 -2.12 3.27 8.81
CA VAL A 156 -1.67 4.51 8.17
C VAL A 156 -2.84 5.26 7.54
N VAL A 157 -3.64 4.58 6.72
CA VAL A 157 -4.76 5.20 6.00
C VAL A 157 -5.83 5.73 6.96
N LEU A 158 -6.16 4.97 8.00
CA LEU A 158 -7.11 5.42 9.04
C LEU A 158 -6.57 6.63 9.82
N ALA A 159 -5.28 6.67 10.13
CA ALA A 159 -4.65 7.81 10.79
C ALA A 159 -4.68 9.09 9.93
N HIS A 160 -4.83 8.95 8.60
CA HIS A 160 -5.05 10.05 7.67
C HIS A 160 -6.54 10.45 7.52
N GLY A 161 -7.47 9.77 8.22
CA GLY A 161 -8.90 9.96 8.05
C GLY A 161 -9.47 9.31 6.80
N GLY A 162 -8.70 8.43 6.17
CA GLY A 162 -9.05 7.76 4.92
C GLY A 162 -9.66 6.38 5.09
N THR A 163 -9.86 5.69 3.98
CA THR A 163 -10.34 4.30 3.92
C THR A 163 -9.49 3.47 2.96
N ILE A 164 -9.35 2.17 3.25
CA ILE A 164 -8.69 1.22 2.36
C ILE A 164 -9.58 0.01 2.13
N ARG A 165 -9.63 -0.48 0.89
CA ARG A 165 -10.40 -1.66 0.47
C ARG A 165 -9.56 -2.52 -0.47
N GLY A 166 -9.87 -3.82 -0.49
CA GLY A 166 -9.27 -4.76 -1.43
C GLY A 166 -10.37 -5.65 -2.01
N GLU A 167 -10.32 -5.89 -3.31
CA GLU A 167 -11.26 -6.74 -4.03
C GLU A 167 -10.59 -7.48 -5.18
N ASN A 168 -11.21 -8.55 -5.65
CA ASN A 168 -10.80 -9.24 -6.86
C ASN A 168 -11.44 -8.59 -8.09
N LYS A 169 -10.65 -8.42 -9.14
CA LYS A 169 -11.14 -7.96 -10.44
C LYS A 169 -11.89 -9.08 -11.18
N LYS A 170 -12.86 -8.70 -11.99
CA LYS A 170 -13.63 -9.66 -12.82
C LYS A 170 -12.74 -10.41 -13.81
N ASP A 171 -11.73 -9.72 -14.35
CA ASP A 171 -10.82 -10.23 -15.37
C ASP A 171 -9.55 -10.87 -14.78
N GLY A 172 -9.55 -11.13 -13.47
CA GLY A 172 -8.41 -11.66 -12.73
C GLY A 172 -7.54 -10.60 -12.10
N GLY A 173 -6.77 -11.00 -11.07
CA GLY A 173 -5.97 -10.09 -10.24
C GLY A 173 -6.77 -9.43 -9.13
N ALA A 174 -6.09 -8.62 -8.33
CA ALA A 174 -6.67 -7.85 -7.25
C ALA A 174 -6.64 -6.35 -7.55
N CYS A 175 -7.46 -5.60 -6.84
CA CYS A 175 -7.46 -4.15 -6.83
C CYS A 175 -7.57 -3.66 -5.39
N PHE A 176 -6.62 -2.84 -4.96
CA PHE A 176 -6.65 -2.13 -3.69
C PHE A 176 -6.97 -0.66 -3.95
N THR A 177 -7.91 -0.13 -3.19
CA THR A 177 -8.33 1.27 -3.26
C THR A 177 -8.07 1.96 -1.94
N VAL A 178 -7.31 3.05 -1.96
CA VAL A 178 -7.05 3.95 -0.83
C VAL A 178 -7.72 5.29 -1.12
N THR A 179 -8.52 5.76 -0.18
CA THR A 179 -9.22 7.04 -0.29
C THR A 179 -8.75 7.95 0.82
N LEU A 180 -8.28 9.15 0.49
CA LEU A 180 -7.85 10.17 1.45
C LEU A 180 -8.67 11.45 1.28
N PRO A 181 -9.12 12.11 2.38
CA PRO A 181 -9.80 13.40 2.28
C PRO A 181 -8.86 14.48 1.73
N MET A 182 -9.36 15.31 0.81
CA MET A 182 -8.60 16.43 0.24
C MET A 182 -8.75 17.72 1.04
N LYS A 183 -9.74 17.78 1.93
CA LYS A 183 -9.87 18.89 2.91
C LYS A 183 -9.10 18.51 4.17
N GLY A 184 -8.36 19.49 4.74
CA GLY A 184 -7.73 19.34 6.04
C GLY A 184 -8.77 19.33 7.17
N ASP A 185 -8.39 18.84 8.35
CA ASP A 185 -9.25 18.83 9.54
C ASP A 185 -9.57 20.27 10.03
N ASP A 186 -8.87 21.30 9.50
CA ASP A 186 -9.00 22.72 9.88
C ASP A 186 -10.01 23.51 9.00
N ASP A 187 -10.66 22.88 8.02
CA ASP A 187 -11.62 23.53 7.12
C ASP A 187 -13.10 23.39 7.58
N GLU A 188 -13.36 22.96 8.82
CA GLU A 188 -14.67 23.02 9.47
C GLU A 188 -14.80 24.28 10.35
N ASP A 189 -15.09 25.42 9.70
CA ASP A 189 -15.69 26.60 10.34
C ASP A 189 -16.88 27.11 9.51
#